data_53cd3b2f22079ee8148510296c631e07
#
_entry.id   53cd3b2f22079ee8148510296c631e07
#
_cell.length_a   1.000
_cell.length_b   1.000
_cell.length_c   1.000
_cell.angle_alpha   90.00
_cell.angle_beta   90.00
_cell.angle_gamma   90.00
#
_symmetry.space_group_name_H-M   'P 1'
#
loop_
_entity.id
_entity.type
_entity.pdbx_description
1 polymer ?
#
loop_
_entity_poly.entity_id
_entity_poly.type
_entity_poly.pdbx_seq_one_letter_code
_entity_poly.pdbx_strand_id
1 'polypeptide(L)'
;MKIIFTSFEKKTINSLPRILFPGKMIVIDKAEDTDAAVEYLLGQDILGVDTETRPSFSKGMRFQVSLLQVSTRDTCYLFRLHLTGMTPAIIRFLEDKKVPKVGLSWHDDLLQLHRRCDFKPGYFIELQDVAKKFGIKDMSLQKIYANLFHQKISKAQRLSNWEAQELREAQCRYAATDAWCCIHRALAKDHCDVNDFMAMIS
;
A
#
# COMPACT_ATOMS: atom_id res chain seq x y z
N MET A 1 -1.20 16.01 23.29
CA MET A 1 -0.70 14.61 23.30
C MET A 1 -1.81 13.71 22.75
N LYS A 2 -1.60 13.03 21.63
CA LYS A 2 -2.60 12.08 21.08
C LYS A 2 -2.54 10.79 21.91
N ILE A 3 -3.69 10.31 22.37
CA ILE A 3 -3.79 9.04 23.09
C ILE A 3 -3.75 7.92 22.04
N ILE A 4 -2.76 7.04 22.12
CA ILE A 4 -2.67 5.82 21.32
C ILE A 4 -3.24 4.67 22.16
N PHE A 5 -4.22 3.98 21.64
CA PHE A 5 -4.85 2.85 22.30
C PHE A 5 -4.13 1.54 21.93
N THR A 6 -4.05 0.62 22.87
CA THR A 6 -3.52 -0.73 22.59
C THR A 6 -4.36 -1.45 21.52
N SER A 7 -5.67 -1.24 21.53
CA SER A 7 -6.60 -1.75 20.50
C SER A 7 -7.74 -0.75 20.29
N PHE A 8 -8.22 -0.64 19.06
CA PHE A 8 -9.29 0.27 18.66
C PHE A 8 -10.57 -0.49 18.34
N GLU A 9 -11.70 -0.08 18.94
CA GLU A 9 -12.96 -0.79 18.76
C GLU A 9 -13.55 -0.60 17.36
N LYS A 10 -13.93 -1.70 16.71
CA LYS A 10 -14.49 -1.69 15.36
C LYS A 10 -15.79 -0.86 15.26
N LYS A 11 -16.61 -0.83 16.31
CA LYS A 11 -17.86 -0.05 16.32
C LYS A 11 -17.57 1.45 16.20
N THR A 12 -16.55 1.94 16.90
CA THR A 12 -16.12 3.35 16.87
C THR A 12 -15.61 3.76 15.50
N ILE A 13 -14.98 2.86 14.73
CA ILE A 13 -14.46 3.18 13.39
C ILE A 13 -15.59 3.64 12.46
N ASN A 14 -16.79 3.06 12.57
CA ASN A 14 -17.89 3.38 11.66
C ASN A 14 -18.34 4.85 11.74
N SER A 15 -18.19 5.49 12.91
CA SER A 15 -18.54 6.91 13.12
C SER A 15 -17.45 7.90 12.72
N LEU A 16 -16.22 7.41 12.45
CA LEU A 16 -15.11 8.28 12.10
C LEU A 16 -15.26 8.88 10.70
N PRO A 17 -14.72 10.08 10.46
CA PRO A 17 -14.68 10.67 9.14
C PRO A 17 -13.84 9.78 8.19
N ARG A 18 -14.29 9.68 6.95
CA ARG A 18 -13.60 8.87 5.94
C ARG A 18 -12.40 9.63 5.38
N ILE A 19 -11.28 8.94 5.25
CA ILE A 19 -10.12 9.42 4.50
C ILE A 19 -10.10 8.82 3.10
N LEU A 20 -9.65 9.61 2.15
CA LEU A 20 -9.36 9.19 0.77
C LEU A 20 -8.05 9.83 0.34
N PHE A 21 -7.30 9.15 -0.48
CA PHE A 21 -6.11 9.71 -1.11
C PHE A 21 -6.46 10.97 -1.90
N PRO A 22 -5.86 12.13 -1.58
CA PRO A 22 -6.23 13.40 -2.21
C PRO A 22 -5.45 13.67 -3.51
N GLY A 23 -4.40 12.87 -3.77
CA GLY A 23 -3.44 13.13 -4.83
C GLY A 23 -3.83 12.58 -6.21
N LYS A 24 -2.86 12.59 -7.11
CA LYS A 24 -2.95 12.11 -8.47
C LYS A 24 -2.83 10.59 -8.53
N MET A 25 -3.68 9.93 -9.29
CA MET A 25 -3.59 8.50 -9.56
C MET A 25 -3.20 8.28 -11.02
N ILE A 26 -2.18 7.46 -11.25
CA ILE A 26 -1.66 7.11 -12.58
C ILE A 26 -1.79 5.60 -12.74
N VAL A 27 -2.64 5.19 -13.66
CA VAL A 27 -2.80 3.78 -14.02
C VAL A 27 -1.77 3.41 -15.07
N ILE A 28 -0.99 2.37 -14.80
CA ILE A 28 0.02 1.80 -15.72
C ILE A 28 -0.51 0.47 -16.22
N ASP A 29 -0.97 0.44 -17.46
CA ASP A 29 -1.54 -0.72 -18.12
C ASP A 29 -0.68 -1.23 -19.31
N LYS A 30 0.39 -0.50 -19.66
CA LYS A 30 1.35 -0.87 -20.69
C LYS A 30 2.72 -1.12 -20.10
N ALA A 31 3.40 -2.16 -20.60
CA ALA A 31 4.75 -2.53 -20.16
C ALA A 31 5.77 -1.41 -20.39
N GLU A 32 5.65 -0.69 -21.50
CA GLU A 32 6.53 0.40 -21.92
C GLU A 32 6.51 1.60 -20.95
N ASP A 33 5.41 1.82 -20.22
CA ASP A 33 5.27 2.93 -19.29
C ASP A 33 5.88 2.65 -17.90
N THR A 34 6.25 1.39 -17.64
CA THR A 34 6.74 0.97 -16.32
C THR A 34 8.11 1.56 -15.97
N ASP A 35 9.01 1.73 -16.94
CA ASP A 35 10.36 2.26 -16.70
C ASP A 35 10.33 3.69 -16.17
N ALA A 36 9.60 4.58 -16.83
CA ALA A 36 9.49 5.97 -16.41
C ALA A 36 8.81 6.11 -15.03
N ALA A 37 7.78 5.29 -14.77
CA ALA A 37 7.11 5.26 -13.47
C ALA A 37 8.05 4.78 -12.35
N VAL A 38 8.80 3.70 -12.58
CA VAL A 38 9.75 3.16 -11.59
C VAL A 38 10.91 4.11 -11.36
N GLU A 39 11.45 4.77 -12.39
CA GLU A 39 12.52 5.75 -12.24
C GLU A 39 12.08 6.90 -11.32
N TYR A 40 10.88 7.43 -11.51
CA TYR A 40 10.31 8.46 -10.63
C TYR A 40 10.17 7.95 -9.19
N LEU A 41 9.66 6.72 -9.00
CA LEU A 41 9.45 6.14 -7.67
C LEU A 41 10.76 5.88 -6.93
N LEU A 42 11.80 5.42 -7.62
CA LEU A 42 13.11 5.15 -7.01
C LEU A 42 13.89 6.45 -6.68
N GLY A 43 13.42 7.60 -7.11
CA GLY A 43 13.92 8.90 -6.69
C GLY A 43 13.24 9.48 -5.43
N GLN A 44 12.33 8.76 -4.79
CA GLN A 44 11.60 9.23 -3.61
C GLN A 44 12.28 8.80 -2.30
N ASP A 45 11.98 9.51 -1.21
CA ASP A 45 12.55 9.23 0.12
C ASP A 45 11.88 8.01 0.80
N ILE A 46 10.58 7.81 0.53
CA ILE A 46 9.77 6.74 1.10
C ILE A 46 8.56 6.47 0.21
N LEU A 47 8.14 5.22 0.14
CA LEU A 47 6.99 4.77 -0.64
C LEU A 47 6.04 3.93 0.18
N GLY A 48 4.73 4.17 0.01
CA GLY A 48 3.68 3.28 0.48
C GLY A 48 3.34 2.24 -0.57
N VAL A 49 3.16 0.98 -0.17
CA VAL A 49 2.90 -0.12 -1.08
C VAL A 49 1.75 -1.00 -0.60
N ASP A 50 0.99 -1.53 -1.55
CA ASP A 50 -0.06 -2.50 -1.31
C ASP A 50 -0.31 -3.32 -2.57
N THR A 51 -1.05 -4.43 -2.50
CA THR A 51 -1.47 -5.21 -3.66
C THR A 51 -2.95 -5.54 -3.61
N GLU A 52 -3.53 -5.77 -4.81
CA GLU A 52 -4.88 -6.26 -4.94
C GLU A 52 -4.93 -7.48 -5.86
N THR A 53 -5.72 -8.46 -5.45
CA THR A 53 -5.98 -9.68 -6.22
C THR A 53 -7.47 -9.78 -6.52
N ARG A 54 -7.82 -10.12 -7.75
CA ARG A 54 -9.20 -10.43 -8.12
C ARG A 54 -9.78 -11.50 -7.20
N PRO A 55 -10.93 -11.28 -6.56
CA PRO A 55 -11.54 -12.27 -5.69
C PRO A 55 -11.99 -13.50 -6.49
N SER A 56 -11.81 -14.67 -5.91
CA SER A 56 -12.38 -15.92 -6.44
C SER A 56 -13.57 -16.34 -5.59
N PHE A 57 -14.69 -16.60 -6.23
CA PHE A 57 -15.90 -17.13 -5.61
C PHE A 57 -16.10 -18.62 -5.91
N SER A 58 -15.19 -19.23 -6.68
CA SER A 58 -15.23 -20.63 -7.07
C SER A 58 -14.16 -21.43 -6.32
N LYS A 59 -14.53 -22.60 -5.78
CA LYS A 59 -13.61 -23.49 -5.06
C LYS A 59 -12.47 -23.93 -6.01
N GLY A 60 -11.24 -23.83 -5.54
CA GLY A 60 -10.03 -24.23 -6.29
C GLY A 60 -9.49 -23.22 -7.29
N MET A 61 -10.24 -22.15 -7.62
CA MET A 61 -9.73 -21.10 -8.49
C MET A 61 -8.94 -20.08 -7.66
N ARG A 62 -7.70 -19.76 -8.09
CA ARG A 62 -6.84 -18.76 -7.47
C ARG A 62 -6.33 -17.81 -8.56
N PHE A 63 -6.46 -16.52 -8.30
CA PHE A 63 -5.89 -15.48 -9.16
C PHE A 63 -4.53 -15.04 -8.59
N GLN A 64 -3.66 -14.57 -9.46
CA GLN A 64 -2.42 -13.92 -9.08
C GLN A 64 -2.69 -12.46 -8.73
N VAL A 65 -1.74 -11.79 -8.08
CA VAL A 65 -1.82 -10.34 -7.83
C VAL A 65 -2.10 -9.60 -9.12
N SER A 66 -3.21 -8.86 -9.17
CA SER A 66 -3.67 -8.17 -10.37
C SER A 66 -3.16 -6.73 -10.44
N LEU A 67 -2.97 -6.10 -9.27
CA LEU A 67 -2.60 -4.71 -9.13
C LEU A 67 -1.51 -4.55 -8.06
N LEU A 68 -0.45 -3.80 -8.37
CA LEU A 68 0.53 -3.29 -7.42
C LEU A 68 0.33 -1.78 -7.29
N GLN A 69 0.07 -1.30 -6.07
CA GLN A 69 -0.05 0.12 -5.76
C GLN A 69 1.24 0.62 -5.15
N VAL A 70 1.75 1.74 -5.65
CA VAL A 70 2.92 2.43 -5.10
C VAL A 70 2.62 3.91 -4.97
N SER A 71 2.56 4.39 -3.75
CA SER A 71 2.20 5.78 -3.45
C SER A 71 3.38 6.57 -2.92
N THR A 72 3.55 7.75 -3.47
CA THR A 72 4.30 8.85 -2.88
C THR A 72 3.36 9.69 -2.01
N ARG A 73 3.80 10.88 -1.58
CA ARG A 73 2.98 11.84 -0.82
C ARG A 73 1.73 12.27 -1.59
N ASP A 74 1.84 12.51 -2.88
CA ASP A 74 0.86 13.20 -3.72
C ASP A 74 0.49 12.46 -5.01
N THR A 75 1.20 11.38 -5.34
CA THR A 75 0.98 10.61 -6.57
C THR A 75 1.00 9.12 -6.26
N CYS A 76 0.00 8.39 -6.74
CA CYS A 76 -0.04 6.94 -6.63
C CYS A 76 -0.03 6.29 -8.01
N TYR A 77 0.91 5.38 -8.23
CA TYR A 77 1.01 4.56 -9.41
C TYR A 77 0.31 3.22 -9.19
N LEU A 78 -0.53 2.84 -10.13
CA LEU A 78 -1.37 1.65 -10.10
C LEU A 78 -0.94 0.73 -11.25
N PHE A 79 0.02 -0.16 -10.99
CA PHE A 79 0.53 -1.09 -12.00
C PHE A 79 -0.41 -2.27 -12.16
N ARG A 80 -1.04 -2.40 -13.31
CA ARG A 80 -1.95 -3.49 -13.64
C ARG A 80 -1.16 -4.73 -14.09
N LEU A 81 -0.65 -5.50 -13.14
CA LEU A 81 0.30 -6.61 -13.38
C LEU A 81 -0.24 -7.71 -14.31
N HIS A 82 -1.56 -7.84 -14.43
CA HIS A 82 -2.16 -8.78 -15.37
C HIS A 82 -2.09 -8.29 -16.82
N LEU A 83 -1.80 -6.99 -17.05
CA LEU A 83 -1.60 -6.38 -18.38
C LEU A 83 -0.12 -6.14 -18.66
N THR A 84 0.59 -5.49 -17.74
CA THR A 84 2.02 -5.14 -17.91
C THR A 84 2.95 -6.35 -17.78
N GLY A 85 2.51 -7.40 -17.06
CA GLY A 85 3.41 -8.43 -16.54
C GLY A 85 4.36 -7.88 -15.48
N MET A 86 5.36 -8.70 -15.15
CA MET A 86 6.47 -8.34 -14.26
C MET A 86 7.64 -7.87 -15.10
N THR A 87 7.61 -6.61 -15.53
CA THR A 87 8.68 -6.04 -16.37
C THR A 87 10.00 -5.96 -15.60
N PRO A 88 11.16 -5.85 -16.29
CA PRO A 88 12.45 -5.62 -15.62
C PRO A 88 12.44 -4.40 -14.71
N ALA A 89 11.69 -3.35 -15.05
CA ALA A 89 11.53 -2.17 -14.21
C ALA A 89 10.80 -2.49 -12.90
N ILE A 90 9.69 -3.23 -12.95
CA ILE A 90 8.95 -3.65 -11.75
C ILE A 90 9.81 -4.55 -10.86
N ILE A 91 10.58 -5.48 -11.45
CA ILE A 91 11.52 -6.33 -10.71
C ILE A 91 12.58 -5.46 -10.03
N ARG A 92 13.20 -4.52 -10.76
CA ARG A 92 14.16 -3.54 -10.22
C ARG A 92 13.58 -2.76 -9.05
N PHE A 93 12.32 -2.33 -9.14
CA PHE A 93 11.61 -1.65 -8.03
C PHE A 93 11.48 -2.56 -6.81
N LEU A 94 11.08 -3.81 -6.99
CA LEU A 94 10.90 -4.76 -5.88
C LEU A 94 12.22 -5.15 -5.22
N GLU A 95 13.32 -5.16 -5.98
CA GLU A 95 14.67 -5.52 -5.51
C GLU A 95 15.48 -4.33 -4.97
N ASP A 96 15.00 -3.10 -5.16
CA ASP A 96 15.71 -1.90 -4.71
C ASP A 96 15.89 -1.88 -3.19
N LYS A 97 17.14 -1.65 -2.75
CA LYS A 97 17.56 -1.65 -1.34
C LYS A 97 17.76 -0.24 -0.76
N LYS A 98 17.49 0.80 -1.54
CA LYS A 98 17.74 2.20 -1.14
C LYS A 98 16.47 2.86 -0.63
N VAL A 99 15.39 2.78 -1.41
CA VAL A 99 14.13 3.44 -1.08
C VAL A 99 13.28 2.54 -0.19
N PRO A 100 12.96 2.97 1.04
CA PRO A 100 12.09 2.21 1.94
C PRO A 100 10.66 2.15 1.39
N LYS A 101 10.11 0.94 1.35
CA LYS A 101 8.76 0.62 0.90
C LYS A 101 7.95 0.11 2.08
N VAL A 102 6.95 0.86 2.51
CA VAL A 102 6.13 0.54 3.69
C VAL A 102 4.81 -0.07 3.25
N GLY A 103 4.51 -1.24 3.73
CA GLY A 103 3.23 -1.92 3.50
C GLY A 103 2.71 -2.59 4.76
N LEU A 104 1.47 -3.05 4.72
CA LEU A 104 0.85 -3.79 5.82
C LEU A 104 0.60 -5.23 5.39
N SER A 105 1.02 -6.20 6.20
CA SER A 105 1.03 -7.64 5.87
C SER A 105 1.83 -7.93 4.60
N TRP A 106 2.82 -7.09 4.31
CA TRP A 106 3.59 -7.11 3.08
C TRP A 106 4.32 -8.43 2.83
N HIS A 107 4.60 -9.16 3.89
CA HIS A 107 5.19 -10.49 3.78
C HIS A 107 4.32 -11.44 2.95
N ASP A 108 3.00 -11.40 3.14
CA ASP A 108 2.05 -12.21 2.37
C ASP A 108 1.97 -11.75 0.91
N ASP A 109 2.01 -10.43 0.67
CA ASP A 109 2.01 -9.84 -0.66
C ASP A 109 3.26 -10.25 -1.46
N LEU A 110 4.44 -10.24 -0.85
CA LEU A 110 5.68 -10.72 -1.46
C LEU A 110 5.56 -12.18 -1.90
N LEU A 111 5.00 -13.05 -1.05
CA LEU A 111 4.76 -14.46 -1.41
C LEU A 111 3.81 -14.60 -2.61
N GLN A 112 2.79 -13.75 -2.70
CA GLN A 112 1.89 -13.76 -3.85
C GLN A 112 2.55 -13.21 -5.12
N LEU A 113 3.39 -12.17 -5.00
CA LEU A 113 4.16 -11.61 -6.11
C LEU A 113 5.18 -12.61 -6.65
N HIS A 114 5.82 -13.41 -5.79
CA HIS A 114 6.73 -14.51 -6.19
C HIS A 114 6.05 -15.57 -7.06
N ARG A 115 4.73 -15.71 -7.00
CA ARG A 115 4.00 -16.60 -7.92
C ARG A 115 3.97 -16.08 -9.35
N ARG A 116 4.28 -14.80 -9.59
CA ARG A 116 4.40 -14.21 -10.92
C ARG A 116 5.80 -14.33 -11.49
N CYS A 117 6.82 -14.10 -10.68
CA CYS A 117 8.23 -14.29 -11.06
C CYS A 117 9.12 -14.31 -9.81
N ASP A 118 10.33 -14.85 -9.94
CA ASP A 118 11.34 -14.79 -8.90
C ASP A 118 12.00 -13.40 -8.88
N PHE A 119 12.23 -12.89 -7.67
CA PHE A 119 12.99 -11.68 -7.39
C PHE A 119 13.51 -11.73 -5.95
N LYS A 120 14.50 -10.91 -5.61
CA LYS A 120 15.03 -10.80 -4.25
C LYS A 120 14.47 -9.52 -3.60
N PRO A 121 13.55 -9.62 -2.62
CA PRO A 121 12.97 -8.43 -2.00
C PRO A 121 14.04 -7.46 -1.50
N GLY A 122 13.89 -6.18 -1.85
CA GLY A 122 14.76 -5.09 -1.42
C GLY A 122 14.38 -4.57 -0.03
N TYR A 123 14.30 -3.23 0.11
CA TYR A 123 14.03 -2.59 1.39
C TYR A 123 12.52 -2.44 1.63
N PHE A 124 11.93 -3.40 2.33
CA PHE A 124 10.52 -3.36 2.75
C PHE A 124 10.39 -3.22 4.26
N ILE A 125 9.41 -2.45 4.69
CA ILE A 125 9.08 -2.19 6.09
C ILE A 125 7.64 -2.66 6.34
N GLU A 126 7.49 -3.57 7.31
CA GLU A 126 6.19 -4.08 7.73
C GLU A 126 5.53 -3.13 8.75
N LEU A 127 4.44 -2.50 8.36
CA LEU A 127 3.74 -1.54 9.21
C LEU A 127 3.21 -2.17 10.52
N GLN A 128 2.88 -3.45 10.52
CA GLN A 128 2.46 -4.15 11.74
C GLN A 128 3.58 -4.21 12.77
N ASP A 129 4.83 -4.38 12.34
CA ASP A 129 5.97 -4.43 13.27
C ASP A 129 6.27 -3.03 13.83
N VAL A 130 6.12 -2.00 13.00
CA VAL A 130 6.16 -0.61 13.47
C VAL A 130 5.07 -0.36 14.50
N ALA A 131 3.82 -0.75 14.23
CA ALA A 131 2.70 -0.56 15.14
C ALA A 131 2.91 -1.25 16.49
N LYS A 132 3.47 -2.46 16.50
CA LYS A 132 3.83 -3.21 17.73
C LYS A 132 4.82 -2.45 18.60
N LYS A 133 5.84 -1.77 18.02
CA LYS A 133 6.80 -0.95 18.77
C LYS A 133 6.12 0.18 19.56
N PHE A 134 4.94 0.64 19.11
CA PHE A 134 4.11 1.63 19.80
C PHE A 134 3.04 1.02 20.73
N GLY A 135 3.09 -0.28 20.99
CA GLY A 135 2.14 -0.98 21.85
C GLY A 135 0.76 -1.22 21.20
N ILE A 136 0.61 -1.00 19.87
CA ILE A 136 -0.62 -1.27 19.15
C ILE A 136 -0.69 -2.76 18.83
N LYS A 137 -1.76 -3.43 19.28
CA LYS A 137 -2.02 -4.85 19.01
C LYS A 137 -2.88 -5.10 17.77
N ASP A 138 -3.50 -4.06 17.24
CA ASP A 138 -4.29 -4.18 16.02
C ASP A 138 -3.41 -4.48 14.81
N MET A 139 -3.88 -5.40 13.96
CA MET A 139 -3.13 -5.92 12.82
C MET A 139 -3.70 -5.46 11.47
N SER A 140 -4.84 -4.76 11.44
CA SER A 140 -5.41 -4.27 10.19
C SER A 140 -5.13 -2.79 9.98
N LEU A 141 -4.83 -2.40 8.72
CA LEU A 141 -4.57 -1.00 8.35
C LEU A 141 -5.68 -0.07 8.83
N GLN A 142 -6.95 -0.47 8.65
CA GLN A 142 -8.10 0.33 9.08
C GLN A 142 -8.08 0.64 10.58
N LYS A 143 -7.72 -0.33 11.43
CA LYS A 143 -7.69 -0.15 12.89
C LYS A 143 -6.47 0.65 13.33
N ILE A 144 -5.29 0.34 12.78
CA ILE A 144 -4.06 1.09 13.04
C ILE A 144 -4.26 2.56 12.65
N TYR A 145 -4.82 2.80 11.47
CA TYR A 145 -5.07 4.14 10.97
C TYR A 145 -6.11 4.90 11.81
N ALA A 146 -7.22 4.24 12.17
CA ALA A 146 -8.25 4.82 13.04
C ALA A 146 -7.71 5.19 14.42
N ASN A 147 -6.84 4.35 14.98
CA ASN A 147 -6.19 4.60 16.26
C ASN A 147 -5.27 5.83 16.21
N LEU A 148 -4.49 5.96 15.15
CA LEU A 148 -3.49 7.02 15.02
C LEU A 148 -4.08 8.37 14.58
N PHE A 149 -5.08 8.34 13.69
CA PHE A 149 -5.58 9.54 13.00
C PHE A 149 -7.04 9.88 13.27
N HIS A 150 -7.79 9.00 13.98
CA HIS A 150 -9.23 9.15 14.17
C HIS A 150 -10.00 9.34 12.86
N GLN A 151 -9.57 8.62 11.83
CA GLN A 151 -10.20 8.56 10.52
C GLN A 151 -10.36 7.11 10.08
N LYS A 152 -11.31 6.84 9.18
CA LYS A 152 -11.54 5.49 8.68
C LYS A 152 -11.17 5.33 7.21
N ILE A 153 -10.53 4.20 6.90
CA ILE A 153 -10.31 3.72 5.55
C ILE A 153 -11.53 2.88 5.13
N SER A 154 -12.04 3.11 3.94
CA SER A 154 -13.19 2.34 3.40
C SER A 154 -12.73 0.94 2.98
N LYS A 155 -13.59 -0.06 3.12
CA LYS A 155 -13.40 -1.42 2.57
C LYS A 155 -14.31 -1.73 1.40
N ALA A 156 -14.95 -0.72 0.82
CA ALA A 156 -16.02 -0.90 -0.16
C ALA A 156 -15.57 -1.57 -1.46
N GLN A 157 -14.30 -1.44 -1.85
CA GLN A 157 -13.78 -1.99 -3.10
C GLN A 157 -12.95 -3.27 -2.93
N ARG A 158 -12.76 -3.76 -1.71
CA ARG A 158 -11.91 -4.94 -1.41
C ARG A 158 -12.23 -6.18 -2.26
N LEU A 159 -13.50 -6.39 -2.60
CA LEU A 159 -13.96 -7.52 -3.40
C LEU A 159 -14.28 -7.12 -4.84
N SER A 160 -13.68 -6.06 -5.34
CA SER A 160 -13.84 -5.62 -6.73
C SER A 160 -13.13 -6.55 -7.71
N ASN A 161 -13.57 -6.53 -8.96
CA ASN A 161 -12.84 -7.16 -10.04
C ASN A 161 -11.64 -6.26 -10.44
N TRP A 162 -10.45 -6.61 -9.94
CA TRP A 162 -9.21 -5.89 -10.22
C TRP A 162 -8.63 -6.17 -11.62
N GLU A 163 -9.22 -7.11 -12.35
CA GLU A 163 -8.90 -7.43 -13.76
C GLU A 163 -9.99 -6.93 -14.74
N ALA A 164 -10.85 -6.01 -14.30
CA ALA A 164 -11.80 -5.36 -15.19
C ALA A 164 -11.07 -4.67 -16.36
N GLN A 165 -11.73 -4.53 -17.51
CA GLN A 165 -11.14 -3.86 -18.68
C GLN A 165 -10.63 -2.46 -18.29
N GLU A 166 -11.42 -1.71 -17.53
CA GLU A 166 -11.03 -0.42 -16.95
C GLU A 166 -11.31 -0.42 -15.44
N LEU A 167 -10.41 0.17 -14.68
CA LEU A 167 -10.63 0.41 -13.26
C LEU A 167 -11.48 1.68 -13.09
N ARG A 168 -12.57 1.57 -12.35
CA ARG A 168 -13.37 2.73 -11.98
C ARG A 168 -12.58 3.65 -11.05
N GLU A 169 -12.86 4.94 -11.09
CA GLU A 169 -12.21 5.91 -10.19
C GLU A 169 -12.28 5.50 -8.71
N ALA A 170 -13.43 4.96 -8.28
CA ALA A 170 -13.60 4.48 -6.92
C ALA A 170 -12.66 3.33 -6.54
N GLN A 171 -12.31 2.44 -7.49
CA GLN A 171 -11.32 1.39 -7.29
C GLN A 171 -9.92 1.97 -7.21
N CYS A 172 -9.54 2.85 -8.14
CA CYS A 172 -8.25 3.53 -8.13
C CYS A 172 -8.05 4.32 -6.84
N ARG A 173 -9.08 5.07 -6.40
CA ARG A 173 -9.05 5.87 -5.17
C ARG A 173 -8.91 5.00 -3.92
N TYR A 174 -9.59 3.86 -3.89
CA TYR A 174 -9.47 2.88 -2.82
C TYR A 174 -8.04 2.33 -2.75
N ALA A 175 -7.52 1.79 -3.85
CA ALA A 175 -6.19 1.20 -3.93
C ALA A 175 -5.07 2.21 -3.59
N ALA A 176 -5.20 3.45 -4.10
CA ALA A 176 -4.27 4.52 -3.76
C ALA A 176 -4.33 4.90 -2.28
N THR A 177 -5.52 4.87 -1.66
CA THR A 177 -5.69 5.19 -0.24
C THR A 177 -4.98 4.14 0.64
N ASP A 178 -5.11 2.86 0.34
CA ASP A 178 -4.51 1.80 1.13
C ASP A 178 -2.97 1.90 1.11
N ALA A 179 -2.35 2.05 -0.06
CA ALA A 179 -0.91 2.26 -0.17
C ALA A 179 -0.42 3.55 0.51
N TRP A 180 -1.12 4.68 0.26
CA TRP A 180 -0.75 5.97 0.83
C TRP A 180 -0.88 6.02 2.36
N CYS A 181 -1.88 5.38 2.93
CA CYS A 181 -2.08 5.33 4.37
C CYS A 181 -0.91 4.65 5.10
N CYS A 182 -0.15 3.77 4.44
CA CYS A 182 1.03 3.14 5.01
C CYS A 182 2.14 4.13 5.34
N ILE A 183 2.23 5.25 4.61
CA ILE A 183 3.26 6.29 4.80
C ILE A 183 2.72 7.61 5.33
N HIS A 184 1.40 7.74 5.49
CA HIS A 184 0.79 9.03 5.84
C HIS A 184 1.38 9.65 7.11
N ARG A 185 1.72 8.86 8.13
CA ARG A 185 2.35 9.37 9.35
C ARG A 185 3.77 9.88 9.11
N ALA A 186 4.54 9.22 8.26
CA ALA A 186 5.88 9.67 7.90
C ALA A 186 5.86 11.00 7.14
N LEU A 187 4.72 11.34 6.53
CA LEU A 187 4.52 12.53 5.73
C LEU A 187 3.73 13.63 6.45
N ALA A 188 3.17 13.36 7.63
CA ALA A 188 2.39 14.34 8.40
C ALA A 188 3.31 15.44 8.94
N LYS A 189 3.05 16.69 8.51
CA LYS A 189 3.89 17.87 8.73
C LYS A 189 4.15 18.24 10.20
N ASP A 190 3.41 17.68 11.14
CA ASP A 190 3.35 18.27 12.47
C ASP A 190 4.28 17.67 13.52
N HIS A 191 4.97 16.52 13.31
CA HIS A 191 5.91 16.00 14.32
C HIS A 191 6.80 14.81 13.90
N CYS A 192 6.89 14.43 12.61
CA CYS A 192 7.83 13.37 12.22
C CYS A 192 8.19 13.57 10.74
N ASP A 193 9.42 13.88 10.45
CA ASP A 193 9.91 13.76 9.07
C ASP A 193 10.21 12.28 8.75
N VAL A 194 10.58 11.98 7.52
CA VAL A 194 10.94 10.61 7.13
C VAL A 194 12.09 10.08 8.00
N ASN A 195 13.04 10.92 8.38
CA ASN A 195 14.19 10.54 9.21
C ASN A 195 13.74 10.18 10.63
N ASP A 196 12.81 10.95 11.21
CA ASP A 196 12.21 10.64 12.52
C ASP A 196 11.45 9.31 12.46
N PHE A 197 10.65 9.10 11.40
CA PHE A 197 9.96 7.82 11.19
C PHE A 197 10.97 6.68 11.03
N MET A 198 12.02 6.86 10.25
CA MET A 198 13.07 5.86 10.06
C MET A 198 13.85 5.58 11.36
N ALA A 199 14.17 6.61 12.16
CA ALA A 199 14.80 6.45 13.47
C ALA A 199 13.92 5.71 14.47
N MET A 200 12.58 5.81 14.36
CA MET A 200 11.64 5.09 15.23
C MET A 200 11.51 3.61 14.89
N ILE A 201 11.86 3.19 13.67
CA ILE A 201 11.72 1.80 13.20
C ILE A 201 13.06 1.04 13.14
N SER A 202 14.20 1.75 13.21
CA SER A 202 15.52 1.15 13.37
C SER A 202 15.76 0.71 14.82
#